data_652da5eeedf276b07f61ff270844cf2e
#
_entry.id   652da5eeedf276b07f61ff270844cf2e
#
_cell.length_a   1.000
_cell.length_b   1.000
_cell.length_c   1.000
_cell.angle_alpha   90.00
_cell.angle_beta   90.00
_cell.angle_gamma   90.00
#
_symmetry.space_group_name_H-M   'P 1'
#
loop_
_entity.id
_entity.type
_entity.pdbx_description
1 polymer ?
#
loop_
_entity_poly.entity_id
_entity_poly.type
_entity_poly.pdbx_seq_one_letter_code
_entity_poly.pdbx_strand_id
1 'polypeptide(L)'
;MENKIQFRLIKKFGPSIFHVRIPEEIVTKLNNYVDKVVQDKQKSKELDVGKNLVGDVTQELVLEHDFIKESGWYNFLGLCVNQWIKLETNKEVKKFEIKNSWIVRQFQNEYNPTHWHGGHISGAGFLK
;
A
#
# COMPACT_ATOMS: atom_id res chain seq x y z
N MET A 1 -14.82 6.62 20.50
CA MET A 1 -13.42 7.11 20.59
C MET A 1 -12.91 7.33 19.17
N GLU A 2 -12.59 8.54 18.83
CA GLU A 2 -11.91 8.80 17.55
C GLU A 2 -10.55 8.10 17.56
N ASN A 3 -10.35 7.13 16.68
CA ASN A 3 -9.05 6.51 16.47
C ASN A 3 -8.11 7.56 15.86
N LYS A 4 -7.39 8.27 16.73
CA LYS A 4 -6.37 9.21 16.28
C LYS A 4 -5.27 8.44 15.55
N ILE A 5 -5.14 8.68 14.26
CA ILE A 5 -4.04 8.14 13.46
C ILE A 5 -2.71 8.67 14.01
N GLN A 6 -1.82 7.78 14.40
CA GLN A 6 -0.46 8.14 14.79
C GLN A 6 0.41 8.22 13.54
N PHE A 7 1.01 9.38 13.30
CA PHE A 7 1.88 9.61 12.15
C PHE A 7 3.13 10.39 12.52
N ARG A 8 4.13 10.35 11.65
CA ARG A 8 5.32 11.19 11.68
C ARG A 8 5.57 11.79 10.31
N LEU A 9 5.89 13.08 10.27
CA LEU A 9 6.41 13.74 9.08
C LEU A 9 7.93 13.84 9.22
N ILE A 10 8.65 13.21 8.30
CA ILE A 10 10.11 13.16 8.32
C ILE A 10 10.62 13.96 7.11
N LYS A 11 11.39 15.02 7.41
CA LYS A 11 11.96 15.95 6.44
C LYS A 11 13.45 16.07 6.68
N LYS A 12 14.25 15.17 6.12
CA LYS A 12 15.71 15.19 6.30
C LYS A 12 16.44 15.75 5.09
N PHE A 13 16.21 15.16 3.93
CA PHE A 13 16.91 15.51 2.68
C PHE A 13 15.92 15.34 1.51
N GLY A 14 15.44 16.45 0.95
CA GLY A 14 14.49 16.44 -0.16
C GLY A 14 13.01 16.30 0.26
N PRO A 15 12.18 15.55 -0.48
CA PRO A 15 10.77 15.40 -0.19
C PRO A 15 10.52 14.81 1.20
N SER A 16 9.43 15.22 1.83
CA SER A 16 9.03 14.66 3.12
C SER A 16 8.52 13.23 3.00
N ILE A 17 8.65 12.48 4.08
CA ILE A 17 8.09 11.14 4.23
C ILE A 17 6.99 11.21 5.29
N PHE A 18 5.80 10.77 4.93
CA PHE A 18 4.68 10.60 5.86
C PHE A 18 4.68 9.16 6.37
N HIS A 19 5.08 8.98 7.62
CA HIS A 19 5.13 7.68 8.27
C HIS A 19 3.93 7.51 9.21
N VAL A 20 3.16 6.46 9.00
CA VAL A 20 1.92 6.20 9.72
C VAL A 20 1.78 4.71 10.06
N ARG A 21 1.16 4.40 11.17
CA ARG A 21 0.81 3.03 11.52
C ARG A 21 -0.50 2.63 10.84
N ILE A 22 -0.48 1.52 10.11
CA ILE A 22 -1.69 0.94 9.52
C ILE A 22 -2.56 0.38 10.66
N PRO A 23 -3.88 0.69 10.69
CA PRO A 23 -4.78 0.11 11.68
C PRO A 23 -4.78 -1.43 11.62
N GLU A 24 -4.77 -2.06 12.79
CA GLU A 24 -4.65 -3.53 12.91
C GLU A 24 -5.79 -4.27 12.20
N GLU A 25 -6.99 -3.72 12.20
CA GLU A 25 -8.12 -4.26 11.47
C GLU A 25 -7.86 -4.32 9.95
N ILE A 26 -7.24 -3.29 9.38
CA ILE A 26 -6.88 -3.27 7.96
C ILE A 26 -5.77 -4.27 7.68
N VAL A 27 -4.73 -4.33 8.53
CA VAL A 27 -3.64 -5.31 8.43
C VAL A 27 -4.21 -6.74 8.40
N THR A 28 -5.12 -7.03 9.31
CA THR A 28 -5.78 -8.34 9.41
C THR A 28 -6.57 -8.67 8.13
N LYS A 29 -7.35 -7.70 7.61
CA LYS A 29 -8.11 -7.90 6.37
C LYS A 29 -7.20 -8.13 5.17
N LEU A 30 -6.11 -7.36 5.05
CA LEU A 30 -5.13 -7.52 3.97
C LEU A 30 -4.45 -8.89 4.03
N ASN A 31 -3.98 -9.32 5.18
CA ASN A 31 -3.36 -10.63 5.36
C ASN A 31 -4.35 -11.77 5.03
N ASN A 32 -5.56 -11.72 5.57
CA ASN A 32 -6.58 -12.74 5.31
C ASN A 32 -6.97 -12.82 3.82
N TYR A 33 -7.01 -11.69 3.13
CA TYR A 33 -7.26 -11.66 1.69
C TYR A 33 -6.15 -12.37 0.92
N VAL A 34 -4.89 -12.05 1.23
CA VAL A 34 -3.74 -12.68 0.57
C VAL A 34 -3.71 -14.17 0.82
N ASP A 35 -3.96 -14.62 2.04
CA ASP A 35 -3.99 -16.04 2.38
C ASP A 35 -5.07 -16.80 1.57
N LYS A 36 -6.25 -16.19 1.39
CA LYS A 36 -7.31 -16.76 0.55
C LYS A 36 -6.91 -16.81 -0.93
N VAL A 37 -6.34 -15.74 -1.46
CA VAL A 37 -5.88 -15.67 -2.86
C VAL A 37 -4.82 -16.73 -3.12
N VAL A 38 -3.86 -16.91 -2.21
CA VAL A 38 -2.79 -17.91 -2.38
C VAL A 38 -3.30 -19.35 -2.32
N GLN A 39 -4.35 -19.62 -1.56
CA GLN A 39 -5.00 -20.93 -1.52
C GLN A 39 -5.74 -21.28 -2.82
N ASP A 40 -6.24 -20.28 -3.53
CA ASP A 40 -6.86 -20.43 -4.84
C ASP A 40 -5.81 -20.26 -5.96
N LYS A 41 -5.34 -21.39 -6.50
CA LYS A 41 -4.27 -21.42 -7.51
C LYS A 41 -4.62 -20.66 -8.78
N GLN A 42 -5.88 -20.63 -9.18
CA GLN A 42 -6.32 -19.91 -10.38
C GLN A 42 -6.29 -18.40 -10.11
N LYS A 43 -6.92 -17.96 -9.03
CA LYS A 43 -6.97 -16.55 -8.64
C LYS A 43 -5.57 -16.00 -8.35
N SER A 44 -4.72 -16.76 -7.68
CA SER A 44 -3.32 -16.39 -7.43
C SER A 44 -2.58 -16.14 -8.74
N LYS A 45 -2.75 -16.98 -9.74
CA LYS A 45 -2.12 -16.83 -11.06
C LYS A 45 -2.65 -15.63 -11.85
N GLU A 46 -3.94 -15.32 -11.72
CA GLU A 46 -4.57 -14.18 -12.38
C GLU A 46 -4.12 -12.84 -11.80
N LEU A 47 -3.93 -12.78 -10.49
CA LEU A 47 -3.55 -11.56 -9.78
C LEU A 47 -2.04 -11.36 -9.67
N ASP A 48 -1.23 -12.36 -9.99
CA ASP A 48 0.23 -12.29 -9.91
C ASP A 48 0.82 -11.53 -11.08
N VAL A 49 1.42 -10.39 -10.80
CA VAL A 49 2.10 -9.51 -11.76
C VAL A 49 3.62 -9.51 -11.61
N GLY A 50 4.17 -10.34 -10.73
CA GLY A 50 5.59 -10.39 -10.40
C GLY A 50 6.50 -10.54 -11.62
N LYS A 51 6.07 -11.28 -12.64
CA LYS A 51 6.81 -11.45 -13.90
C LYS A 51 6.98 -10.17 -14.72
N ASN A 52 6.18 -9.15 -14.45
CA ASN A 52 6.20 -7.87 -15.16
C ASN A 52 6.97 -6.78 -14.39
N LEU A 53 7.46 -7.09 -13.21
CA LEU A 53 8.13 -6.15 -12.32
C LEU A 53 9.65 -6.44 -12.26
N VAL A 54 10.39 -5.48 -11.75
CA VAL A 54 11.88 -5.48 -11.84
C VAL A 54 12.52 -6.39 -10.79
N GLY A 55 11.78 -6.80 -9.76
CA GLY A 55 12.30 -7.58 -8.64
C GLY A 55 12.44 -9.08 -8.93
N ASP A 56 13.30 -9.73 -8.18
CA ASP A 56 13.36 -11.21 -8.09
C ASP A 56 12.49 -11.64 -6.90
N VAL A 57 11.17 -11.64 -7.13
CA VAL A 57 10.15 -11.92 -6.13
C VAL A 57 9.18 -12.95 -6.67
N THR A 58 8.88 -13.96 -5.87
CA THR A 58 8.01 -15.08 -6.29
C THR A 58 6.56 -14.65 -6.52
N GLN A 59 6.05 -13.74 -5.70
CA GLN A 59 4.64 -13.32 -5.77
C GLN A 59 4.45 -11.83 -5.53
N GLU A 60 3.83 -11.19 -6.49
CA GLU A 60 3.34 -9.82 -6.37
C GLU A 60 1.87 -9.76 -6.80
N LEU A 61 0.98 -9.78 -5.84
CA LEU A 61 -0.45 -9.93 -6.04
C LEU A 61 -1.14 -8.57 -6.07
N VAL A 62 -1.77 -8.22 -7.19
CA VAL A 62 -2.59 -7.02 -7.31
C VAL A 62 -3.81 -7.14 -6.41
N LEU A 63 -4.13 -6.07 -5.68
CA LEU A 63 -5.35 -5.99 -4.91
C LEU A 63 -6.53 -5.61 -5.82
N GLU A 64 -7.60 -6.39 -5.75
CA GLU A 64 -8.83 -6.12 -6.47
C GLU A 64 -9.49 -4.81 -5.98
N HIS A 65 -10.04 -4.05 -6.91
CA HIS A 65 -10.59 -2.72 -6.63
C HIS A 65 -11.70 -2.72 -5.57
N ASP A 66 -12.60 -3.70 -5.64
CA ASP A 66 -13.69 -3.81 -4.68
C ASP A 66 -13.14 -4.14 -3.28
N PHE A 67 -12.17 -5.05 -3.20
CA PHE A 67 -11.52 -5.37 -1.94
C PHE A 67 -10.80 -4.16 -1.32
N ILE A 68 -10.11 -3.35 -2.12
CA ILE A 68 -9.45 -2.12 -1.65
C ILE A 68 -10.44 -1.20 -0.94
N LYS A 69 -11.68 -1.08 -1.45
CA LYS A 69 -12.73 -0.28 -0.83
C LYS A 69 -13.31 -0.95 0.43
N GLU A 70 -13.70 -2.21 0.33
CA GLU A 70 -14.35 -2.97 1.40
C GLU A 70 -13.45 -3.18 2.63
N SER A 71 -12.14 -3.33 2.41
CA SER A 71 -11.16 -3.48 3.49
C SER A 71 -10.96 -2.22 4.33
N GLY A 72 -11.36 -1.05 3.81
CA GLY A 72 -11.04 0.26 4.39
C GLY A 72 -9.68 0.82 3.95
N TRP A 73 -8.91 0.08 3.16
CA TRP A 73 -7.59 0.48 2.66
C TRP A 73 -7.65 1.78 1.86
N TYR A 74 -8.64 1.90 0.96
CA TYR A 74 -8.86 3.11 0.17
C TYR A 74 -9.06 4.35 1.04
N ASN A 75 -9.96 4.27 2.03
CA ASN A 75 -10.28 5.38 2.91
C ASN A 75 -9.09 5.75 3.79
N PHE A 76 -8.38 4.75 4.32
CA PHE A 76 -7.20 4.98 5.14
C PHE A 76 -6.10 5.72 4.35
N LEU A 77 -5.77 5.27 3.14
CA LEU A 77 -4.78 5.95 2.30
C LEU A 77 -5.23 7.36 1.90
N GLY A 78 -6.52 7.55 1.60
CA GLY A 78 -7.09 8.87 1.30
C GLY A 78 -6.91 9.85 2.46
N LEU A 79 -7.18 9.41 3.68
CA LEU A 79 -6.95 10.21 4.90
C LEU A 79 -5.47 10.55 5.08
N CYS A 80 -4.57 9.58 4.90
CA CYS A 80 -3.12 9.78 5.01
C CYS A 80 -2.63 10.82 4.00
N VAL A 81 -3.03 10.68 2.74
CA VAL A 81 -2.62 11.60 1.67
C VAL A 81 -3.16 13.01 1.92
N ASN A 82 -4.42 13.13 2.31
CA ASN A 82 -5.02 14.44 2.62
C ASN A 82 -4.29 15.12 3.79
N GLN A 83 -4.00 14.38 4.86
CA GLN A 83 -3.26 14.88 6.00
C GLN A 83 -1.84 15.31 5.63
N TRP A 84 -1.14 14.50 4.85
CA TRP A 84 0.22 14.82 4.39
C TRP A 84 0.26 16.08 3.53
N ILE A 85 -0.59 16.16 2.51
CA ILE A 85 -0.65 17.33 1.61
C ILE A 85 -1.04 18.59 2.39
N LYS A 86 -1.98 18.49 3.33
CA LYS A 86 -2.36 19.63 4.19
C LYS A 86 -1.18 20.13 5.03
N LEU A 87 -0.38 19.24 5.62
CA LEU A 87 0.80 19.60 6.40
C LEU A 87 1.90 20.22 5.55
N GLU A 88 2.09 19.73 4.32
CA GLU A 88 3.16 20.21 3.43
C GLU A 88 2.82 21.52 2.72
N THR A 89 1.56 21.69 2.35
CA THR A 89 1.17 22.75 1.41
C THR A 89 0.07 23.67 1.93
N ASN A 90 -0.54 23.35 3.07
CA ASN A 90 -1.75 23.98 3.61
C ASN A 90 -2.95 23.91 2.65
N LYS A 91 -2.96 22.93 1.73
CA LYS A 91 -4.05 22.70 0.77
C LYS A 91 -4.79 21.42 1.10
N GLU A 92 -6.04 21.35 0.69
CA GLU A 92 -6.86 20.13 0.79
C GLU A 92 -6.86 19.35 -0.51
N VAL A 93 -6.90 18.01 -0.39
CA VAL A 93 -7.00 17.12 -1.53
C VAL A 93 -8.46 17.06 -1.99
N LYS A 94 -8.73 17.50 -3.20
CA LYS A 94 -10.09 17.48 -3.79
C LYS A 94 -10.45 16.13 -4.39
N LYS A 95 -9.47 15.38 -4.90
CA LYS A 95 -9.66 14.07 -5.52
C LYS A 95 -8.50 13.16 -5.16
N PHE A 96 -8.81 11.96 -4.70
CA PHE A 96 -7.86 10.90 -4.43
C PHE A 96 -8.19 9.67 -5.27
N GLU A 97 -7.18 9.05 -5.85
CA GLU A 97 -7.31 7.86 -6.67
C GLU A 97 -6.10 6.96 -6.46
N ILE A 98 -6.34 5.68 -6.22
CA ILE A 98 -5.29 4.67 -6.19
C ILE A 98 -5.07 4.18 -7.62
N LYS A 99 -3.88 4.42 -8.15
CA LYS A 99 -3.49 3.93 -9.47
C LYS A 99 -3.26 2.43 -9.46
N ASN A 100 -2.41 1.98 -8.55
CA ASN A 100 -2.06 0.58 -8.36
C ASN A 100 -1.88 0.30 -6.87
N SER A 101 -2.28 -0.88 -6.45
CA SER A 101 -1.99 -1.40 -5.11
C SER A 101 -1.77 -2.91 -5.21
N TRP A 102 -0.69 -3.38 -4.65
CA TRP A 102 -0.32 -4.80 -4.66
C TRP A 102 0.34 -5.19 -3.36
N ILE A 103 0.38 -6.48 -3.08
CA ILE A 103 1.08 -7.06 -1.94
C ILE A 103 2.21 -7.92 -2.46
N VAL A 104 3.40 -7.68 -1.95
CA VAL A 104 4.59 -8.50 -2.19
C VAL A 104 4.71 -9.54 -1.09
N ARG A 105 4.77 -10.82 -1.46
CA ARG A 105 5.17 -11.91 -0.58
C ARG A 105 6.62 -12.23 -0.88
N GLN A 106 7.50 -11.69 -0.05
CA GLN A 106 8.94 -11.84 -0.22
C GLN A 106 9.47 -12.96 0.70
N PHE A 107 10.19 -13.89 0.11
CA PHE A 107 10.82 -15.02 0.79
C PHE A 107 12.33 -14.82 0.93
N GLN A 108 12.99 -15.76 1.59
CA GLN A 108 14.44 -15.71 1.79
C GLN A 108 15.19 -15.61 0.44
N ASN A 109 16.15 -14.70 0.35
CA ASN A 109 16.97 -14.41 -0.84
C ASN A 109 16.24 -13.70 -1.99
N GLU A 110 14.98 -13.33 -1.83
CA GLU A 110 14.27 -12.49 -2.78
C GLU A 110 14.51 -11.00 -2.49
N TYR A 111 14.50 -10.17 -3.53
CA TYR A 111 14.71 -8.74 -3.38
C TYR A 111 14.04 -7.92 -4.49
N ASN A 112 13.69 -6.69 -4.17
CA ASN A 112 13.33 -5.67 -5.12
C ASN A 112 14.48 -4.66 -5.24
N PRO A 113 15.08 -4.50 -6.43
CA PRO A 113 16.14 -3.51 -6.63
C PRO A 113 15.56 -2.09 -6.57
N THR A 114 16.43 -1.11 -6.53
CA THR A 114 16.03 0.29 -6.66
C THR A 114 15.30 0.49 -7.98
N HIS A 115 14.09 1.03 -7.90
CA HIS A 115 13.22 1.28 -9.04
C HIS A 115 12.36 2.52 -8.79
N TRP A 116 11.58 2.92 -9.77
CA TRP A 116 10.71 4.07 -9.67
C TRP A 116 9.24 3.70 -9.90
N HIS A 117 8.34 4.50 -9.35
CA HIS A 117 6.90 4.37 -9.52
C HIS A 117 6.32 5.60 -10.20
N GLY A 118 5.31 5.40 -11.05
CA GLY A 118 4.48 6.48 -11.56
C GLY A 118 3.50 6.99 -10.49
N GLY A 119 2.86 8.14 -10.79
CA GLY A 119 1.90 8.77 -9.88
C GLY A 119 2.49 9.95 -9.10
N HIS A 120 1.66 10.62 -8.32
CA HIS A 120 2.08 11.77 -7.51
C HIS A 120 2.70 11.36 -6.17
N ILE A 121 2.23 10.26 -5.62
CA ILE A 121 2.66 9.71 -4.33
C ILE A 121 2.79 8.20 -4.48
N SER A 122 3.83 7.64 -3.90
CA SER A 122 4.00 6.20 -3.71
C SER A 122 4.24 5.89 -2.24
N GLY A 123 3.93 4.67 -1.83
CA GLY A 123 4.13 4.24 -0.46
C GLY A 123 4.41 2.75 -0.37
N ALA A 124 5.01 2.34 0.74
CA ALA A 124 5.19 0.95 1.11
C ALA A 124 4.75 0.76 2.56
N GLY A 125 4.19 -0.39 2.85
CA GLY A 125 3.76 -0.77 4.19
C GLY A 125 4.17 -2.20 4.51
N PHE A 126 4.43 -2.47 5.77
CA PHE A 126 4.74 -3.79 6.29
C PHE A 126 3.53 -4.31 7.06
N LEU A 127 3.06 -5.52 6.74
CA LEU A 127 1.85 -6.12 7.30
C LEU A 127 2.13 -7.12 8.42
N LYS A 128 3.38 -7.43 8.70
CA LYS A 128 3.84 -8.31 9.79
C LYS A 128 4.90 -7.63 10.61
#